data_b4e3422f0a969c407c7039d49b8fcdc5
#
_entry.id   b4e3422f0a969c407c7039d49b8fcdc5
#
_cell.length_a   1.000
_cell.length_b   1.000
_cell.length_c   1.000
_cell.angle_alpha   90.00
_cell.angle_beta   90.00
_cell.angle_gamma   90.00
#
_symmetry.space_group_name_H-M   'P 1'
#
loop_
_entity.id
_entity.type
_entity.pdbx_description
1 polymer ?
#
loop_
_entity_poly.entity_id
_entity_poly.type
_entity_poly.pdbx_seq_one_letter_code
_entity_poly.pdbx_strand_id
1 'polypeptide(L)'
;MSPRQALRRIADFLAGTALDRAVRRAIAGRRRDFLFFWNRGLGDIALGLVPVFARIRRDVPLARIIVVTRPELAQPFAMTDADSIVTIPGLARGARITRDELRKVPGVDLERRAIVFEDPDVNRWLRGRRSEFPPSLRWNPAWDALADRIAPAAAGEIYIGAHVSAETRQFYGYAKDWEPSAWRELMARLDDVPAVRWILFGQSAEPRYVRPNVIDLRGHTGYFEMASIIKNRCRVLVAPDSGVLATAFYIDARFPLDIVSLWSDPRQGILLQGCPSPNPLLRHVPIVGRAEQARNIPVDAVLAEVRAALAHATAT
;
A
#
# COMPACT_ATOMS: atom_id res chain seq x y z
N MET A 1 3.14 -5.51 34.37
CA MET A 1 1.75 -5.17 34.00
C MET A 1 0.87 -5.32 35.22
N SER A 2 0.16 -4.26 35.65
CA SER A 2 -0.68 -4.33 36.85
C SER A 2 -1.91 -5.24 36.63
N PRO A 3 -2.48 -5.88 37.69
CA PRO A 3 -3.69 -6.71 37.57
C PRO A 3 -4.86 -5.95 36.98
N ARG A 4 -4.99 -4.66 37.23
CA ARG A 4 -6.00 -3.77 36.63
C ARG A 4 -5.83 -3.59 35.13
N GLN A 5 -4.60 -3.53 34.64
CA GLN A 5 -4.31 -3.46 33.20
C GLN A 5 -4.59 -4.79 32.50
N ALA A 6 -4.34 -5.92 33.17
CA ALA A 6 -4.67 -7.25 32.66
C ALA A 6 -6.19 -7.46 32.56
N LEU A 7 -6.94 -7.12 33.61
CA LEU A 7 -8.40 -7.19 33.61
C LEU A 7 -9.04 -6.28 32.56
N ARG A 8 -8.52 -5.06 32.38
CA ARG A 8 -9.00 -4.15 31.32
C ARG A 8 -8.74 -4.71 29.92
N ARG A 9 -7.56 -5.34 29.68
CA ARG A 9 -7.27 -6.03 28.42
C ARG A 9 -8.19 -7.21 28.14
N ILE A 10 -8.53 -7.99 29.18
CA ILE A 10 -9.48 -9.10 29.08
C ILE A 10 -10.89 -8.56 28.79
N ALA A 11 -11.32 -7.52 29.49
CA ALA A 11 -12.61 -6.88 29.25
C ALA A 11 -12.69 -6.28 27.83
N ASP A 12 -11.63 -5.60 27.35
CA ASP A 12 -11.55 -5.08 25.99
C ASP A 12 -11.54 -6.20 24.94
N PHE A 13 -10.90 -7.33 25.24
CA PHE A 13 -10.92 -8.53 24.39
C PHE A 13 -12.33 -9.13 24.30
N LEU A 14 -13.02 -9.28 25.45
CA LEU A 14 -14.39 -9.80 25.51
C LEU A 14 -15.42 -8.84 24.90
N ALA A 15 -15.23 -7.53 25.07
CA ALA A 15 -16.09 -6.52 24.47
C ALA A 15 -15.93 -6.43 22.93
N GLY A 16 -14.85 -6.97 22.39
CA GLY A 16 -14.47 -6.87 20.99
C GLY A 16 -14.00 -5.47 20.57
N THR A 17 -13.51 -5.37 19.35
CA THR A 17 -13.02 -4.11 18.76
C THR A 17 -14.18 -3.14 18.46
N ALA A 18 -13.85 -1.88 18.13
CA ALA A 18 -14.85 -0.92 17.65
C ALA A 18 -15.57 -1.43 16.40
N LEU A 19 -14.85 -2.15 15.52
CA LEU A 19 -15.43 -2.79 14.35
C LEU A 19 -16.41 -3.91 14.75
N ASP A 20 -16.06 -4.77 15.72
CA ASP A 20 -16.94 -5.85 16.19
C ASP A 20 -18.27 -5.28 16.75
N ARG A 21 -18.17 -4.21 17.53
CA ARG A 21 -19.35 -3.51 18.07
C ARG A 21 -20.19 -2.87 16.97
N ALA A 22 -19.54 -2.31 15.95
CA ALA A 22 -20.19 -1.69 14.82
C ALA A 22 -20.95 -2.73 13.97
N VAL A 23 -20.31 -3.85 13.65
CA VAL A 23 -20.92 -4.96 12.91
C VAL A 23 -22.12 -5.51 13.68
N ARG A 24 -21.98 -5.80 14.99
CA ARG A 24 -23.13 -6.25 15.82
C ARG A 24 -24.29 -5.23 15.80
N ARG A 25 -24.01 -3.95 15.91
CA ARG A 25 -25.03 -2.89 15.81
C ARG A 25 -25.68 -2.81 14.44
N ALA A 26 -24.90 -3.06 13.38
CA ALA A 26 -25.42 -3.10 12.01
C ALA A 26 -26.43 -4.24 11.86
N ILE A 27 -26.06 -5.44 12.29
CA ILE A 27 -26.92 -6.64 12.23
C ILE A 27 -28.21 -6.43 13.05
N ALA A 28 -28.09 -6.06 14.31
CA ALA A 28 -29.23 -5.87 15.21
C ALA A 28 -30.16 -4.73 14.77
N GLY A 29 -29.61 -3.63 14.25
CA GLY A 29 -30.35 -2.45 13.86
C GLY A 29 -30.71 -2.39 12.36
N ARG A 30 -30.43 -3.43 11.59
CA ARG A 30 -30.55 -3.48 10.12
C ARG A 30 -29.90 -2.27 9.44
N ARG A 31 -28.76 -1.82 9.98
CA ARG A 31 -27.99 -0.70 9.44
C ARG A 31 -27.12 -1.20 8.32
N ARG A 32 -27.05 -0.45 7.21
CA ARG A 32 -26.28 -0.87 6.03
C ARG A 32 -25.16 0.09 5.69
N ASP A 33 -25.26 1.36 6.06
CA ASP A 33 -24.29 2.40 5.72
C ASP A 33 -23.12 2.42 6.70
N PHE A 34 -21.92 2.26 6.15
CA PHE A 34 -20.63 2.37 6.84
C PHE A 34 -19.83 3.48 6.17
N LEU A 35 -19.60 4.58 6.90
CA LEU A 35 -18.77 5.68 6.43
C LEU A 35 -17.41 5.62 7.09
N PHE A 36 -16.37 5.69 6.28
CA PHE A 36 -14.98 5.77 6.70
C PHE A 36 -14.39 7.10 6.27
N PHE A 37 -13.97 7.91 7.22
CA PHE A 37 -13.08 9.02 6.94
C PHE A 37 -11.64 8.52 6.96
N TRP A 38 -10.93 8.68 5.84
CA TRP A 38 -9.55 8.25 5.73
C TRP A 38 -8.67 9.34 5.15
N ASN A 39 -7.70 9.79 5.94
CA ASN A 39 -6.76 10.85 5.56
C ASN A 39 -5.32 10.53 5.99
N ARG A 40 -4.96 9.25 5.96
CA ARG A 40 -3.66 8.73 6.40
C ARG A 40 -2.82 8.18 5.25
N GLY A 41 -1.97 7.20 5.53
CA GLY A 41 -1.07 6.56 4.60
C GLY A 41 -1.77 5.74 3.53
N LEU A 42 -1.14 5.68 2.36
CA LEU A 42 -1.57 4.86 1.22
C LEU A 42 -1.52 3.37 1.56
N GLY A 43 -0.45 2.91 2.22
CA GLY A 43 -0.26 1.48 2.52
C GLY A 43 -1.37 0.89 3.39
N ASP A 44 -1.88 1.66 4.34
CA ASP A 44 -2.96 1.21 5.23
C ASP A 44 -4.31 1.02 4.51
N ILE A 45 -4.48 1.54 3.30
CA ILE A 45 -5.67 1.26 2.48
C ILE A 45 -5.66 -0.22 2.12
N ALA A 46 -4.59 -0.72 1.49
CA ALA A 46 -4.47 -2.12 1.14
C ALA A 46 -4.38 -3.02 2.39
N LEU A 47 -3.48 -2.68 3.33
CA LEU A 47 -3.14 -3.51 4.48
C LEU A 47 -4.23 -3.56 5.55
N GLY A 48 -5.06 -2.52 5.65
CA GLY A 48 -6.00 -2.35 6.74
C GLY A 48 -7.44 -2.20 6.30
N LEU A 49 -7.76 -1.23 5.45
CA LEU A 49 -9.15 -0.94 5.07
C LEU A 49 -9.74 -2.01 4.16
N VAL A 50 -8.99 -2.53 3.19
CA VAL A 50 -9.47 -3.60 2.30
C VAL A 50 -9.91 -4.83 3.10
N PRO A 51 -9.10 -5.39 4.03
CA PRO A 51 -9.54 -6.45 4.92
C PRO A 51 -10.76 -6.11 5.78
N VAL A 52 -10.85 -4.86 6.25
CA VAL A 52 -12.01 -4.38 7.03
C VAL A 52 -13.28 -4.36 6.17
N PHE A 53 -13.19 -3.89 4.93
CA PHE A 53 -14.30 -3.88 3.98
C PHE A 53 -14.75 -5.30 3.67
N ALA A 54 -13.82 -6.21 3.39
CA ALA A 54 -14.12 -7.62 3.15
C ALA A 54 -14.86 -8.25 4.34
N ARG A 55 -14.43 -7.95 5.56
CA ARG A 55 -15.14 -8.40 6.77
C ARG A 55 -16.54 -7.84 6.88
N ILE A 56 -16.72 -6.53 6.65
CA ILE A 56 -18.04 -5.91 6.69
C ILE A 56 -18.97 -6.55 5.66
N ARG A 57 -18.51 -6.78 4.44
CA ARG A 57 -19.27 -7.45 3.38
C ARG A 57 -19.67 -8.87 3.75
N ARG A 58 -18.76 -9.63 4.37
CA ARG A 58 -19.07 -10.99 4.84
C ARG A 58 -20.13 -11.00 5.92
N ASP A 59 -20.00 -10.13 6.94
CA ASP A 59 -20.85 -10.14 8.13
C ASP A 59 -22.17 -9.34 7.91
N VAL A 60 -22.17 -8.38 6.96
CA VAL A 60 -23.33 -7.56 6.56
C VAL A 60 -23.40 -7.49 5.02
N PRO A 61 -23.94 -8.51 4.33
CA PRO A 61 -23.84 -8.66 2.87
C PRO A 61 -24.37 -7.47 2.05
N LEU A 62 -25.34 -6.72 2.58
CA LEU A 62 -25.92 -5.54 1.93
C LEU A 62 -25.34 -4.22 2.45
N ALA A 63 -24.17 -4.27 3.09
CA ALA A 63 -23.50 -3.07 3.56
C ALA A 63 -23.16 -2.15 2.38
N ARG A 64 -23.36 -0.84 2.56
CA ARG A 64 -22.87 0.22 1.67
C ARG A 64 -21.67 0.87 2.34
N ILE A 65 -20.51 0.82 1.69
CA ILE A 65 -19.24 1.34 2.20
C ILE A 65 -18.95 2.66 1.49
N ILE A 66 -18.97 3.74 2.26
CA ILE A 66 -18.72 5.10 1.78
C ILE A 66 -17.39 5.54 2.36
N VAL A 67 -16.49 6.01 1.50
CA VAL A 67 -15.19 6.57 1.90
C VAL A 67 -15.18 8.07 1.66
N VAL A 68 -14.80 8.83 2.66
CA VAL A 68 -14.51 10.26 2.55
C VAL A 68 -13.02 10.47 2.74
N THR A 69 -12.37 11.11 1.77
CA THR A 69 -10.91 11.23 1.74
C THR A 69 -10.44 12.49 1.02
N ARG A 70 -9.12 12.69 0.93
CA ARG A 70 -8.53 13.72 0.06
C ARG A 70 -8.42 13.24 -1.39
N PRO A 71 -8.36 14.14 -2.39
CA PRO A 71 -8.35 13.80 -3.81
C PRO A 71 -7.26 12.79 -4.21
N GLU A 72 -6.05 12.89 -3.63
CA GLU A 72 -4.90 12.03 -3.95
C GLU A 72 -5.10 10.55 -3.57
N LEU A 73 -6.06 10.28 -2.69
CA LEU A 73 -6.41 8.91 -2.30
C LEU A 73 -7.64 8.35 -3.01
N ALA A 74 -8.29 9.10 -3.89
CA ALA A 74 -9.45 8.61 -4.62
C ALA A 74 -9.12 7.40 -5.50
N GLN A 75 -8.01 7.47 -6.24
CA GLN A 75 -7.56 6.37 -7.11
C GLN A 75 -7.24 5.09 -6.33
N PRO A 76 -6.46 5.09 -5.24
CA PRO A 76 -6.29 3.91 -4.40
C PRO A 76 -7.59 3.29 -3.92
N PHE A 77 -8.56 4.10 -3.51
CA PHE A 77 -9.85 3.59 -3.07
C PHE A 77 -10.70 3.00 -4.21
N ALA A 78 -10.52 3.45 -5.46
CA ALA A 78 -11.19 2.87 -6.60
C ALA A 78 -10.75 1.41 -6.90
N MET A 79 -9.63 0.96 -6.34
CA MET A 79 -9.21 -0.45 -6.36
C MET A 79 -9.82 -1.29 -5.23
N THR A 80 -10.65 -0.72 -4.38
CA THR A 80 -11.25 -1.40 -3.21
C THR A 80 -12.73 -1.74 -3.44
N ASP A 81 -13.36 -2.34 -2.43
CA ASP A 81 -14.79 -2.61 -2.40
C ASP A 81 -15.64 -1.45 -1.87
N ALA A 82 -15.13 -0.22 -1.90
CA ALA A 82 -15.94 0.95 -1.59
C ALA A 82 -17.01 1.20 -2.64
N ASP A 83 -18.27 1.44 -2.21
CA ASP A 83 -19.38 1.75 -3.12
C ASP A 83 -19.38 3.20 -3.56
N SER A 84 -18.84 4.08 -2.72
CA SER A 84 -18.77 5.52 -2.99
C SER A 84 -17.48 6.10 -2.41
N ILE A 85 -16.84 6.96 -3.19
CA ILE A 85 -15.65 7.70 -2.81
C ILE A 85 -15.95 9.18 -2.96
N VAL A 86 -15.94 9.89 -1.84
CA VAL A 86 -16.17 11.34 -1.79
C VAL A 86 -14.88 12.03 -1.41
N THR A 87 -14.45 13.00 -2.20
CA THR A 87 -13.22 13.74 -1.93
C THR A 87 -13.51 15.12 -1.36
N ILE A 88 -12.67 15.55 -0.43
CA ILE A 88 -12.71 16.93 0.12
C ILE A 88 -11.51 17.68 -0.47
N PRO A 89 -11.74 18.63 -1.39
CA PRO A 89 -10.68 19.46 -1.96
C PRO A 89 -9.95 20.25 -0.88
N GLY A 90 -8.62 20.33 -1.00
CA GLY A 90 -7.78 21.08 -0.05
C GLY A 90 -7.62 20.44 1.33
N LEU A 91 -8.12 19.23 1.55
CA LEU A 91 -7.92 18.51 2.81
C LEU A 91 -6.45 18.14 2.99
N ALA A 92 -5.77 18.78 3.93
CA ALA A 92 -4.37 18.50 4.23
C ALA A 92 -4.20 17.09 4.82
N ARG A 93 -3.12 16.39 4.46
CA ARG A 93 -2.79 15.06 4.99
C ARG A 93 -2.73 15.08 6.53
N GLY A 94 -3.42 14.15 7.17
CA GLY A 94 -3.49 14.06 8.63
C GLY A 94 -4.48 15.01 9.29
N ALA A 95 -5.12 15.93 8.55
CA ALA A 95 -6.20 16.73 9.09
C ALA A 95 -7.35 15.85 9.55
N ARG A 96 -8.00 16.26 10.64
CA ARG A 96 -9.17 15.58 11.21
C ARG A 96 -10.44 16.29 10.77
N ILE A 97 -11.52 15.56 10.75
CA ILE A 97 -12.86 16.07 10.50
C ILE A 97 -13.81 15.45 11.53
N THR A 98 -14.74 16.23 12.02
CA THR A 98 -15.75 15.74 12.97
C THR A 98 -16.89 15.05 12.24
N ARG A 99 -17.68 14.27 12.98
CA ARG A 99 -18.86 13.60 12.44
C ARG A 99 -19.89 14.58 11.84
N ASP A 100 -20.04 15.72 12.46
CA ASP A 100 -21.00 16.73 11.98
C ASP A 100 -20.51 17.45 10.73
N GLU A 101 -19.20 17.65 10.60
CA GLU A 101 -18.58 18.13 9.36
C GLU A 101 -18.69 17.10 8.24
N LEU A 102 -18.46 15.81 8.53
CA LEU A 102 -18.63 14.73 7.55
C LEU A 102 -20.04 14.68 6.94
N ARG A 103 -21.05 14.94 7.75
CA ARG A 103 -22.44 14.99 7.27
C ARG A 103 -22.75 16.17 6.35
N LYS A 104 -21.94 17.22 6.41
CA LYS A 104 -22.09 18.42 5.57
C LYS A 104 -21.30 18.32 4.26
N VAL A 105 -20.48 17.26 4.08
CA VAL A 105 -19.69 17.08 2.86
C VAL A 105 -20.62 16.78 1.69
N PRO A 106 -20.60 17.56 0.60
CA PRO A 106 -21.40 17.31 -0.58
C PRO A 106 -21.16 15.90 -1.12
N GLY A 107 -22.23 15.19 -1.49
CA GLY A 107 -22.16 13.80 -1.97
C GLY A 107 -22.11 12.74 -0.87
N VAL A 108 -22.03 13.12 0.41
CA VAL A 108 -22.22 12.21 1.53
C VAL A 108 -23.70 12.14 1.87
N ASP A 109 -24.37 11.14 1.29
CA ASP A 109 -25.73 10.80 1.68
C ASP A 109 -25.69 9.69 2.72
N LEU A 110 -26.04 10.01 3.97
CA LEU A 110 -26.04 9.08 5.08
C LEU A 110 -27.43 8.93 5.66
N GLU A 111 -27.91 7.72 5.74
CA GLU A 111 -29.07 7.43 6.56
C GLU A 111 -28.84 7.86 8.01
N ARG A 112 -29.91 8.23 8.71
CA ARG A 112 -29.86 8.63 10.14
C ARG A 112 -29.13 7.63 11.02
N ARG A 113 -29.10 6.36 10.62
CA ARG A 113 -28.50 5.23 11.37
C ARG A 113 -27.15 4.78 10.85
N ALA A 114 -26.51 5.55 9.99
CA ALA A 114 -25.18 5.21 9.47
C ALA A 114 -24.14 5.02 10.58
N ILE A 115 -23.25 4.06 10.36
CA ILE A 115 -22.10 3.81 11.23
C ILE A 115 -20.92 4.61 10.68
N VAL A 116 -20.42 5.56 11.48
CA VAL A 116 -19.36 6.48 11.07
C VAL A 116 -18.08 6.18 11.84
N PHE A 117 -16.98 6.03 11.11
CA PHE A 117 -15.62 5.90 11.61
C PHE A 117 -14.80 7.13 11.22
N GLU A 118 -14.64 8.05 12.17
CA GLU A 118 -13.89 9.31 12.00
C GLU A 118 -12.36 9.06 12.04
N ASP A 119 -11.93 8.06 12.80
CA ASP A 119 -10.52 7.70 12.99
C ASP A 119 -10.38 6.17 13.08
N PRO A 120 -10.49 5.45 11.94
CA PRO A 120 -10.48 4.00 11.94
C PRO A 120 -9.12 3.43 12.34
N ASP A 121 -9.08 2.57 13.38
CA ASP A 121 -7.89 1.87 13.85
C ASP A 121 -7.72 0.52 13.14
N VAL A 122 -7.43 0.59 11.83
CA VAL A 122 -7.35 -0.59 10.95
C VAL A 122 -6.31 -1.60 11.39
N ASN A 123 -5.25 -1.16 12.07
CA ASN A 123 -4.16 -2.04 12.52
C ASN A 123 -4.59 -2.96 13.67
N ARG A 124 -5.59 -2.56 14.46
CA ARG A 124 -6.06 -3.32 15.63
C ARG A 124 -7.33 -4.12 15.35
N TRP A 125 -8.17 -3.66 14.43
CA TRP A 125 -9.52 -4.21 14.25
C TRP A 125 -9.55 -5.66 13.80
N LEU A 126 -8.54 -6.10 13.03
CA LEU A 126 -8.39 -7.48 12.57
C LEU A 126 -7.20 -8.21 13.21
N ARG A 127 -6.69 -7.70 14.34
CA ARG A 127 -5.58 -8.35 15.04
C ARG A 127 -5.92 -9.80 15.39
N GLY A 128 -5.04 -10.73 14.97
CA GLY A 128 -5.27 -12.18 15.14
C GLY A 128 -6.22 -12.82 14.13
N ARG A 129 -6.81 -12.03 13.20
CA ARG A 129 -7.75 -12.51 12.19
C ARG A 129 -7.40 -12.03 10.76
N ARG A 130 -6.17 -11.54 10.55
CA ARG A 130 -5.78 -10.99 9.25
C ARG A 130 -5.85 -12.01 8.12
N SER A 131 -5.45 -13.26 8.38
CA SER A 131 -5.49 -14.34 7.40
C SER A 131 -6.91 -14.73 6.95
N GLU A 132 -7.95 -14.35 7.71
CA GLU A 132 -9.35 -14.58 7.30
C GLU A 132 -9.79 -13.60 6.19
N PHE A 133 -9.08 -12.47 6.03
CA PHE A 133 -9.41 -11.39 5.11
C PHE A 133 -8.15 -10.93 4.38
N PRO A 134 -7.60 -11.76 3.47
CA PRO A 134 -6.41 -11.39 2.72
C PRO A 134 -6.69 -10.13 1.89
N PRO A 135 -5.75 -9.18 1.87
CA PRO A 135 -5.89 -7.99 1.03
C PRO A 135 -5.92 -8.34 -0.46
N SER A 136 -6.77 -7.65 -1.21
CA SER A 136 -6.86 -7.75 -2.66
C SER A 136 -7.27 -6.39 -3.22
N LEU A 137 -6.49 -5.86 -4.16
CA LEU A 137 -6.76 -4.61 -4.86
C LEU A 137 -7.22 -4.94 -6.27
N ARG A 138 -8.49 -4.68 -6.58
CA ARG A 138 -9.09 -4.99 -7.87
C ARG A 138 -8.42 -4.20 -8.99
N TRP A 139 -7.96 -4.90 -10.01
CA TRP A 139 -7.37 -4.28 -11.19
C TRP A 139 -8.42 -4.11 -12.30
N ASN A 140 -8.48 -2.91 -12.87
CA ASN A 140 -9.27 -2.68 -14.09
C ASN A 140 -8.33 -2.76 -15.31
N PRO A 141 -8.56 -3.69 -16.26
CA PRO A 141 -7.71 -3.83 -17.46
C PRO A 141 -7.57 -2.54 -18.29
N ALA A 142 -8.54 -1.63 -18.22
CA ALA A 142 -8.43 -0.35 -18.90
C ALA A 142 -7.25 0.52 -18.43
N TRP A 143 -6.72 0.25 -17.23
CA TRP A 143 -5.54 0.96 -16.73
C TRP A 143 -4.23 0.47 -17.34
N ASP A 144 -4.21 -0.68 -18.04
CA ASP A 144 -2.98 -1.20 -18.67
C ASP A 144 -2.40 -0.24 -19.70
N ALA A 145 -3.25 0.44 -20.46
CA ALA A 145 -2.83 1.43 -21.45
C ALA A 145 -2.08 2.66 -20.88
N LEU A 146 -2.18 2.90 -19.57
CA LEU A 146 -1.47 4.01 -18.92
C LEU A 146 0.05 3.81 -18.97
N ALA A 147 0.52 2.56 -18.85
CA ALA A 147 1.95 2.25 -18.95
C ALA A 147 2.51 2.56 -20.36
N ASP A 148 1.74 2.27 -21.41
CA ASP A 148 2.17 2.54 -22.80
C ASP A 148 2.34 4.03 -23.05
N ARG A 149 1.48 4.84 -22.46
CA ARG A 149 1.51 6.30 -22.62
C ARG A 149 2.68 6.96 -21.87
N ILE A 150 3.00 6.50 -20.67
CA ILE A 150 3.97 7.15 -19.77
C ILE A 150 5.37 6.58 -19.91
N ALA A 151 5.48 5.25 -20.02
CA ALA A 151 6.74 4.52 -20.13
C ALA A 151 6.59 3.45 -21.23
N PRO A 152 6.63 3.85 -22.52
CA PRO A 152 6.53 2.90 -23.61
C PRO A 152 7.65 1.85 -23.52
N ALA A 153 7.30 0.59 -23.79
CA ALA A 153 8.27 -0.49 -23.77
C ALA A 153 9.24 -0.36 -24.96
N ALA A 154 10.53 -0.56 -24.71
CA ALA A 154 11.51 -0.70 -25.76
C ALA A 154 11.94 -2.18 -25.89
N ALA A 155 12.13 -2.64 -27.13
CA ALA A 155 12.51 -4.01 -27.40
C ALA A 155 13.86 -4.36 -26.75
N GLY A 156 13.93 -5.48 -26.04
CA GLY A 156 15.14 -5.94 -25.38
C GLY A 156 15.48 -5.24 -24.06
N GLU A 157 14.69 -4.29 -23.61
CA GLU A 157 14.88 -3.66 -22.30
C GLU A 157 14.18 -4.42 -21.18
N ILE A 158 14.84 -4.47 -20.02
CA ILE A 158 14.30 -5.04 -18.77
C ILE A 158 14.17 -3.91 -17.75
N TYR A 159 12.96 -3.66 -17.30
CA TYR A 159 12.69 -2.56 -16.39
C TYR A 159 12.71 -3.00 -14.92
N ILE A 160 13.52 -2.31 -14.11
CA ILE A 160 13.53 -2.42 -12.66
C ILE A 160 12.84 -1.18 -12.09
N GLY A 161 11.70 -1.38 -11.45
CA GLY A 161 11.05 -0.33 -10.66
C GLY A 161 11.80 -0.10 -9.36
N ALA A 162 12.02 1.14 -8.96
CA ALA A 162 12.60 1.49 -7.68
C ALA A 162 11.76 2.55 -6.96
N HIS A 163 11.27 2.22 -5.77
CA HIS A 163 10.68 3.21 -4.87
C HIS A 163 11.73 3.63 -3.86
N VAL A 164 12.41 4.73 -4.14
CA VAL A 164 13.64 5.10 -3.42
C VAL A 164 13.41 5.79 -2.09
N SER A 165 12.20 6.27 -1.80
CA SER A 165 11.86 6.88 -0.51
C SER A 165 10.37 6.71 -0.17
N ALA A 166 10.08 6.22 1.04
CA ALA A 166 8.74 6.10 1.58
C ALA A 166 8.23 7.39 2.26
N GLU A 167 9.10 8.41 2.41
CA GLU A 167 8.80 9.72 3.02
C GLU A 167 8.27 9.63 4.47
N THR A 168 8.41 8.47 5.13
CA THR A 168 7.89 8.25 6.48
C THR A 168 8.57 9.14 7.51
N ARG A 169 9.86 9.49 7.30
CA ARG A 169 10.59 10.38 8.18
C ARG A 169 9.96 11.77 8.23
N GLN A 170 9.50 12.27 7.09
CA GLN A 170 8.86 13.57 6.99
C GLN A 170 7.51 13.63 7.72
N PHE A 171 6.72 12.55 7.65
CA PHE A 171 5.35 12.55 8.17
C PHE A 171 5.20 11.88 9.55
N TYR A 172 6.07 10.93 9.89
CA TYR A 172 5.91 10.09 11.09
C TYR A 172 7.16 10.03 11.98
N GLY A 173 8.24 10.73 11.60
CA GLY A 173 9.45 10.86 12.42
C GLY A 173 10.36 9.63 12.46
N TYR A 174 10.08 8.56 11.71
CA TYR A 174 10.95 7.38 11.62
C TYR A 174 11.35 7.05 10.19
N ALA A 175 12.58 6.57 10.01
CA ALA A 175 13.13 6.26 8.69
C ALA A 175 12.89 4.79 8.34
N LYS A 176 12.31 4.56 7.15
CA LYS A 176 12.20 3.25 6.52
C LYS A 176 13.07 3.14 5.26
N ASP A 177 13.66 4.25 4.87
CA ASP A 177 14.36 4.37 3.61
C ASP A 177 15.76 3.79 3.69
N TRP A 178 16.21 3.25 2.57
CA TRP A 178 17.59 2.90 2.34
C TRP A 178 18.37 4.15 1.97
N GLU A 179 19.69 4.18 2.26
CA GLU A 179 20.48 5.38 2.03
C GLU A 179 20.60 5.72 0.53
N PRO A 180 20.56 7.01 0.16
CA PRO A 180 20.71 7.43 -1.24
C PRO A 180 22.01 6.96 -1.89
N SER A 181 23.10 6.84 -1.12
CA SER A 181 24.38 6.30 -1.56
C SER A 181 24.27 4.83 -1.96
N ALA A 182 23.53 4.04 -1.20
CA ALA A 182 23.32 2.63 -1.46
C ALA A 182 22.47 2.43 -2.74
N TRP A 183 21.45 3.25 -2.97
CA TRP A 183 20.71 3.26 -4.24
C TRP A 183 21.61 3.57 -5.43
N ARG A 184 22.48 4.60 -5.32
CA ARG A 184 23.42 4.95 -6.39
C ARG A 184 24.40 3.82 -6.67
N GLU A 185 24.91 3.18 -5.63
CA GLU A 185 25.82 2.03 -5.76
C GLU A 185 25.11 0.84 -6.42
N LEU A 186 23.90 0.47 -5.99
CA LEU A 186 23.13 -0.60 -6.60
C LEU A 186 22.92 -0.37 -8.09
N MET A 187 22.52 0.85 -8.48
CA MET A 187 22.31 1.22 -9.88
C MET A 187 23.61 1.15 -10.67
N ALA A 188 24.73 1.64 -10.11
CA ALA A 188 26.04 1.60 -10.77
C ALA A 188 26.54 0.19 -11.00
N ARG A 189 26.30 -0.72 -10.06
CA ARG A 189 26.72 -2.13 -10.14
C ARG A 189 25.89 -2.98 -11.10
N LEU A 190 24.87 -2.41 -11.72
CA LEU A 190 24.06 -3.02 -12.79
C LEU A 190 24.28 -2.33 -14.16
N ASP A 191 25.22 -1.42 -14.28
CA ASP A 191 25.60 -0.83 -15.57
C ASP A 191 26.25 -1.86 -16.52
N ASP A 192 26.76 -2.97 -15.98
CA ASP A 192 27.27 -4.12 -16.74
C ASP A 192 26.16 -4.94 -17.42
N VAL A 193 24.89 -4.64 -17.17
CA VAL A 193 23.72 -5.26 -17.82
C VAL A 193 23.05 -4.24 -18.75
N PRO A 194 23.46 -4.10 -20.02
CA PRO A 194 23.02 -3.01 -20.91
C PRO A 194 21.49 -2.94 -21.14
N ALA A 195 20.81 -4.09 -21.01
CA ALA A 195 19.35 -4.16 -21.17
C ALA A 195 18.57 -3.55 -19.99
N VAL A 196 19.22 -3.30 -18.85
CA VAL A 196 18.54 -2.84 -17.64
C VAL A 196 18.23 -1.34 -17.71
N ARG A 197 16.98 -1.00 -17.44
CA ARG A 197 16.50 0.37 -17.22
C ARG A 197 15.84 0.46 -15.85
N TRP A 198 16.12 1.55 -15.16
CA TRP A 198 15.50 1.88 -13.88
C TRP A 198 14.32 2.82 -14.09
N ILE A 199 13.21 2.54 -13.43
CA ILE A 199 12.08 3.47 -13.34
C ILE A 199 11.91 3.84 -11.87
N LEU A 200 12.09 5.13 -11.55
CA LEU A 200 11.97 5.62 -10.17
C LEU A 200 10.56 6.09 -9.86
N PHE A 201 10.03 5.66 -8.74
CA PHE A 201 8.73 6.05 -8.19
C PHE A 201 8.89 6.81 -6.88
N GLY A 202 7.97 7.72 -6.59
CA GLY A 202 7.92 8.51 -5.38
C GLY A 202 7.27 9.87 -5.62
N GLN A 203 7.13 10.67 -4.57
CA GLN A 203 6.58 12.03 -4.67
C GLN A 203 7.67 13.08 -4.86
N SER A 204 8.81 12.91 -4.16
CA SER A 204 9.92 13.84 -4.23
C SER A 204 10.98 13.40 -5.23
N ALA A 205 11.40 14.30 -6.11
CA ALA A 205 12.51 14.09 -7.04
C ALA A 205 13.90 14.22 -6.38
N GLU A 206 13.96 14.55 -5.10
CA GLU A 206 15.23 14.59 -4.36
C GLU A 206 15.42 13.32 -3.50
N PRO A 207 16.66 12.85 -3.35
CA PRO A 207 17.88 13.25 -4.06
C PRO A 207 17.85 12.80 -5.53
N ARG A 208 18.57 13.51 -6.42
CA ARG A 208 18.63 13.18 -7.85
C ARG A 208 19.48 11.94 -8.13
N TYR A 209 19.03 11.16 -9.13
CA TYR A 209 19.71 9.97 -9.65
C TYR A 209 19.93 10.15 -11.18
N VAL A 210 20.96 10.90 -11.55
CA VAL A 210 21.23 11.24 -12.96
C VAL A 210 22.11 10.13 -13.57
N ARG A 211 21.51 9.28 -14.43
CA ARG A 211 22.19 8.20 -15.16
C ARG A 211 21.46 7.96 -16.49
N PRO A 212 22.17 7.52 -17.55
CA PRO A 212 21.56 7.28 -18.87
C PRO A 212 20.49 6.19 -18.89
N ASN A 213 20.56 5.25 -17.96
CA ASN A 213 19.62 4.12 -17.83
C ASN A 213 18.54 4.34 -16.77
N VAL A 214 18.35 5.58 -16.27
CA VAL A 214 17.33 5.93 -15.28
C VAL A 214 16.23 6.80 -15.90
N ILE A 215 15.00 6.36 -15.75
CA ILE A 215 13.77 7.10 -16.05
C ILE A 215 13.19 7.55 -14.72
N ASP A 216 13.35 8.83 -14.40
CA ASP A 216 12.86 9.38 -13.12
C ASP A 216 11.43 9.88 -13.27
N LEU A 217 10.47 9.11 -12.76
CA LEU A 217 9.05 9.43 -12.78
C LEU A 217 8.52 9.96 -11.44
N ARG A 218 9.41 10.25 -10.49
CA ARG A 218 9.03 10.77 -9.17
C ARG A 218 8.38 12.14 -9.30
N GLY A 219 7.18 12.29 -8.71
CA GLY A 219 6.37 13.51 -8.82
C GLY A 219 5.65 13.69 -10.17
N HIS A 220 5.84 12.78 -11.13
CA HIS A 220 5.29 12.89 -12.50
C HIS A 220 4.22 11.85 -12.83
N THR A 221 3.90 10.95 -11.90
CA THR A 221 2.86 9.91 -12.10
C THR A 221 1.76 10.00 -11.06
N GLY A 222 0.53 9.84 -11.52
CA GLY A 222 -0.60 9.52 -10.67
C GLY A 222 -0.52 8.07 -10.16
N TYR A 223 -1.40 7.74 -9.24
CA TYR A 223 -1.38 6.42 -8.60
C TYR A 223 -1.64 5.26 -9.59
N PHE A 224 -2.64 5.40 -10.47
CA PHE A 224 -2.93 4.37 -11.47
C PHE A 224 -1.81 4.25 -12.52
N GLU A 225 -1.19 5.35 -12.90
CA GLU A 225 -0.05 5.35 -13.81
C GLU A 225 1.13 4.59 -13.20
N MET A 226 1.50 4.90 -11.97
CA MET A 226 2.53 4.16 -11.23
C MET A 226 2.20 2.66 -11.14
N ALA A 227 0.99 2.30 -10.73
CA ALA A 227 0.57 0.91 -10.59
C ALA A 227 0.58 0.16 -11.94
N SER A 228 0.15 0.84 -13.01
CA SER A 228 0.17 0.31 -14.37
C SER A 228 1.60 0.08 -14.88
N ILE A 229 2.51 1.01 -14.63
CA ILE A 229 3.92 0.86 -15.00
C ILE A 229 4.56 -0.29 -14.25
N ILE A 230 4.32 -0.41 -12.93
CA ILE A 230 4.82 -1.54 -12.14
C ILE A 230 4.31 -2.86 -12.72
N LYS A 231 3.01 -2.97 -12.98
CA LYS A 231 2.38 -4.18 -13.50
C LYS A 231 2.85 -4.57 -14.91
N ASN A 232 2.94 -3.59 -15.80
CA ASN A 232 3.07 -3.86 -17.25
C ASN A 232 4.49 -3.62 -17.79
N ARG A 233 5.40 -3.04 -17.01
CA ARG A 233 6.79 -2.76 -17.41
C ARG A 233 7.81 -3.39 -16.51
N CYS A 234 7.61 -3.34 -15.18
CA CYS A 234 8.64 -3.80 -14.27
C CYS A 234 8.66 -5.33 -14.18
N ARG A 235 9.83 -5.92 -14.38
CA ARG A 235 10.09 -7.34 -14.06
C ARG A 235 10.57 -7.50 -12.62
N VAL A 236 11.22 -6.48 -12.10
CA VAL A 236 11.70 -6.42 -10.72
C VAL A 236 11.22 -5.12 -10.10
N LEU A 237 10.81 -5.16 -8.84
CA LEU A 237 10.53 -3.97 -8.03
C LEU A 237 11.41 -4.01 -6.77
N VAL A 238 12.22 -2.98 -6.56
CA VAL A 238 12.96 -2.78 -5.31
C VAL A 238 12.28 -1.64 -4.53
N ALA A 239 11.81 -1.93 -3.32
CA ALA A 239 11.06 -0.93 -2.55
C ALA A 239 11.21 -1.12 -1.04
N PRO A 240 11.28 -0.04 -0.24
CA PRO A 240 11.12 -0.11 1.21
C PRO A 240 9.67 -0.42 1.58
N ASP A 241 9.42 -0.73 2.86
CA ASP A 241 8.06 -0.84 3.41
C ASP A 241 7.28 0.47 3.17
N SER A 242 6.37 0.42 2.22
CA SER A 242 5.68 1.62 1.71
C SER A 242 4.32 1.30 1.10
N GLY A 243 3.55 2.36 0.81
CA GLY A 243 2.29 2.24 0.08
C GLY A 243 2.47 1.72 -1.36
N VAL A 244 3.58 2.04 -2.02
CA VAL A 244 3.93 1.51 -3.35
C VAL A 244 4.14 0.01 -3.30
N LEU A 245 4.93 -0.47 -2.33
CA LEU A 245 5.14 -1.90 -2.10
C LEU A 245 3.83 -2.63 -1.83
N ALA A 246 3.00 -2.10 -0.90
CA ALA A 246 1.72 -2.72 -0.57
C ALA A 246 0.78 -2.77 -1.78
N THR A 247 0.76 -1.72 -2.61
CA THR A 247 -0.01 -1.69 -3.86
C THR A 247 0.46 -2.78 -4.80
N ALA A 248 1.75 -2.80 -5.15
CA ALA A 248 2.31 -3.78 -6.09
C ALA A 248 2.08 -5.23 -5.64
N PHE A 249 2.20 -5.47 -4.33
CA PHE A 249 2.04 -6.79 -3.75
C PHE A 249 0.59 -7.32 -3.79
N TYR A 250 -0.40 -6.42 -3.63
CA TYR A 250 -1.81 -6.81 -3.50
C TYR A 250 -2.69 -6.51 -4.73
N ILE A 251 -2.11 -6.14 -5.88
CA ILE A 251 -2.85 -6.09 -7.15
C ILE A 251 -3.38 -7.48 -7.50
N ASP A 252 -4.70 -7.59 -7.61
CA ASP A 252 -5.39 -8.81 -8.02
C ASP A 252 -5.43 -8.90 -9.55
N ALA A 253 -4.31 -9.32 -10.10
CA ALA A 253 -4.12 -9.59 -11.52
C ALA A 253 -2.96 -10.56 -11.71
N ARG A 254 -2.93 -11.23 -12.84
CA ARG A 254 -1.87 -12.19 -13.18
C ARG A 254 -0.79 -11.50 -14.03
N PHE A 255 0.39 -11.23 -13.46
CA PHE A 255 1.54 -10.64 -14.16
C PHE A 255 2.85 -11.02 -13.46
N PRO A 256 3.94 -11.25 -14.21
CA PRO A 256 5.21 -11.61 -13.62
C PRO A 256 5.86 -10.39 -12.94
N LEU A 257 6.21 -10.53 -11.66
CA LEU A 257 6.91 -9.50 -10.89
C LEU A 257 7.73 -10.14 -9.77
N ASP A 258 9.01 -9.86 -9.73
CA ASP A 258 9.87 -10.17 -8.61
C ASP A 258 10.02 -8.92 -7.72
N ILE A 259 9.64 -9.02 -6.44
CA ILE A 259 9.77 -7.93 -5.48
C ILE A 259 10.92 -8.21 -4.51
N VAL A 260 11.90 -7.31 -4.48
CA VAL A 260 12.94 -7.25 -3.45
C VAL A 260 12.57 -6.11 -2.50
N SER A 261 12.09 -6.45 -1.31
CA SER A 261 11.60 -5.44 -0.36
C SER A 261 12.59 -5.21 0.78
N LEU A 262 12.76 -3.94 1.17
CA LEU A 262 13.73 -3.49 2.16
C LEU A 262 13.01 -3.10 3.46
N TRP A 263 13.41 -3.72 4.57
CA TRP A 263 12.68 -3.59 5.84
C TRP A 263 13.55 -3.07 6.97
N SER A 264 13.02 -2.10 7.71
CA SER A 264 13.52 -1.75 9.04
C SER A 264 12.98 -2.71 10.10
N ASP A 265 11.69 -3.02 10.05
CA ASP A 265 11.01 -3.85 11.04
C ASP A 265 10.11 -4.90 10.35
N PRO A 266 10.40 -6.20 10.51
CA PRO A 266 9.60 -7.27 9.90
C PRO A 266 8.19 -7.40 10.51
N ARG A 267 7.91 -6.68 11.59
CA ARG A 267 6.59 -6.68 12.26
C ARG A 267 5.66 -5.60 11.69
N GLN A 268 5.88 -5.15 10.46
CA GLN A 268 5.11 -4.11 9.78
C GLN A 268 4.67 -4.53 8.38
N GLY A 269 3.83 -3.74 7.77
CA GLY A 269 3.43 -3.82 6.37
C GLY A 269 2.94 -5.20 5.93
N ILE A 270 3.36 -5.63 4.76
CA ILE A 270 2.96 -6.92 4.18
C ILE A 270 3.52 -8.12 4.97
N LEU A 271 4.67 -7.97 5.64
CA LEU A 271 5.24 -9.04 6.47
C LEU A 271 4.38 -9.31 7.70
N LEU A 272 3.87 -8.25 8.36
CA LEU A 272 2.93 -8.40 9.48
C LEU A 272 1.60 -9.02 9.05
N GLN A 273 1.14 -8.73 7.83
CA GLN A 273 -0.09 -9.33 7.31
C GLN A 273 0.04 -10.84 7.15
N GLY A 274 1.20 -11.32 6.70
CA GLY A 274 1.45 -12.75 6.52
C GLY A 274 0.51 -13.43 5.51
N CYS A 275 -0.16 -12.63 4.65
CA CYS A 275 -1.04 -13.14 3.61
C CYS A 275 -0.28 -13.22 2.28
N PRO A 276 -0.53 -14.26 1.46
CA PRO A 276 0.03 -14.32 0.12
C PRO A 276 -0.50 -13.19 -0.75
N SER A 277 0.25 -12.85 -1.80
CA SER A 277 -0.23 -11.98 -2.86
C SER A 277 -1.37 -12.67 -3.64
N PRO A 278 -2.41 -11.93 -4.06
CA PRO A 278 -3.40 -12.44 -4.99
C PRO A 278 -2.83 -12.68 -6.40
N ASN A 279 -1.69 -12.09 -6.74
CA ASN A 279 -0.97 -12.36 -7.98
C ASN A 279 -0.17 -13.67 -7.88
N PRO A 280 -0.56 -14.75 -8.57
CA PRO A 280 0.11 -16.05 -8.44
C PRO A 280 1.51 -16.12 -9.08
N LEU A 281 1.88 -15.11 -9.87
CA LEU A 281 3.18 -15.02 -10.52
C LEU A 281 4.17 -14.12 -9.79
N LEU A 282 3.75 -13.54 -8.65
CA LEU A 282 4.60 -12.66 -7.86
C LEU A 282 5.56 -13.49 -6.99
N ARG A 283 6.84 -13.18 -7.08
CA ARG A 283 7.87 -13.64 -6.13
C ARG A 283 8.24 -12.50 -5.20
N HIS A 284 8.45 -12.81 -3.93
CA HIS A 284 8.79 -11.80 -2.94
C HIS A 284 9.96 -12.24 -2.08
N VAL A 285 10.98 -11.40 -2.04
CA VAL A 285 12.18 -11.58 -1.21
C VAL A 285 12.31 -10.39 -0.26
N PRO A 286 12.01 -10.56 1.03
CA PRO A 286 12.22 -9.52 2.03
C PRO A 286 13.67 -9.52 2.54
N ILE A 287 14.30 -8.36 2.59
CA ILE A 287 15.61 -8.15 3.20
C ILE A 287 15.43 -7.22 4.41
N VAL A 288 15.77 -7.73 5.59
CA VAL A 288 15.64 -6.99 6.85
C VAL A 288 16.99 -6.42 7.28
N GLY A 289 17.03 -5.13 7.54
CA GLY A 289 18.24 -4.46 8.00
C GLY A 289 18.63 -4.84 9.44
N ARG A 290 19.92 -4.90 9.72
CA ARG A 290 20.44 -5.13 11.08
C ARG A 290 20.00 -4.00 12.02
N ALA A 291 19.74 -4.35 13.27
CA ALA A 291 19.28 -3.43 14.31
C ALA A 291 17.99 -2.65 13.93
N GLU A 292 17.08 -3.31 13.20
CA GLU A 292 15.80 -2.73 12.76
C GLU A 292 15.98 -1.42 11.97
N GLN A 293 16.99 -1.35 11.09
CA GLN A 293 17.27 -0.18 10.26
C GLN A 293 17.54 -0.57 8.81
N ALA A 294 16.68 -0.14 7.90
CA ALA A 294 16.82 -0.41 6.45
C ALA A 294 18.18 0.11 5.91
N ARG A 295 18.68 1.23 6.43
CA ARG A 295 19.99 1.79 6.05
C ARG A 295 21.19 0.82 6.27
N ASN A 296 21.01 -0.19 7.13
CA ASN A 296 22.04 -1.19 7.43
C ASN A 296 21.95 -2.43 6.51
N ILE A 297 21.09 -2.40 5.48
CA ILE A 297 21.02 -3.45 4.48
C ILE A 297 22.23 -3.31 3.54
N PRO A 298 23.10 -4.34 3.43
CA PRO A 298 24.23 -4.30 2.51
C PRO A 298 23.79 -4.25 1.06
N VAL A 299 24.45 -3.45 0.22
CA VAL A 299 24.18 -3.37 -1.22
C VAL A 299 24.36 -4.73 -1.88
N ASP A 300 25.38 -5.51 -1.49
CA ASP A 300 25.61 -6.86 -2.01
C ASP A 300 24.42 -7.79 -1.84
N ALA A 301 23.73 -7.71 -0.70
CA ALA A 301 22.55 -8.54 -0.46
C ALA A 301 21.40 -8.19 -1.41
N VAL A 302 21.16 -6.90 -1.64
CA VAL A 302 20.12 -6.44 -2.57
C VAL A 302 20.50 -6.76 -4.01
N LEU A 303 21.76 -6.52 -4.38
CA LEU A 303 22.28 -6.81 -5.71
C LEU A 303 22.16 -8.30 -6.07
N ALA A 304 22.49 -9.19 -5.14
CA ALA A 304 22.38 -10.63 -5.35
C ALA A 304 20.93 -11.04 -5.69
N GLU A 305 19.96 -10.52 -4.94
CA GLU A 305 18.54 -10.84 -5.19
C GLU A 305 18.02 -10.21 -6.49
N VAL A 306 18.44 -8.97 -6.80
CA VAL A 306 18.09 -8.32 -8.08
C VAL A 306 18.68 -9.09 -9.26
N ARG A 307 19.94 -9.52 -9.20
CA ARG A 307 20.55 -10.35 -10.26
C ARG A 307 19.86 -11.70 -10.42
N ALA A 308 19.47 -12.35 -9.32
CA ALA A 308 18.70 -13.59 -9.36
C ALA A 308 17.31 -13.38 -10.02
N ALA A 309 16.64 -12.27 -9.71
CA ALA A 309 15.37 -11.89 -10.34
C ALA A 309 15.52 -11.61 -11.85
N LEU A 310 16.58 -10.91 -12.25
CA LEU A 310 16.89 -10.66 -13.67
C LEU A 310 17.15 -11.97 -14.44
N ALA A 311 17.91 -12.91 -13.86
CA ALA A 311 18.16 -14.20 -14.47
C ALA A 311 16.86 -15.01 -14.65
N HIS A 312 15.95 -14.96 -13.66
CA HIS A 312 14.62 -15.56 -13.76
C HIS A 312 13.77 -14.90 -14.85
N ALA A 313 13.86 -13.57 -15.01
CA ALA A 313 13.11 -12.82 -16.02
C ALA A 313 13.55 -13.14 -17.47
N THR A 314 14.80 -13.55 -17.69
CA THR A 314 15.32 -13.91 -19.02
C THR A 314 15.06 -15.37 -19.39
N ALA A 315 14.68 -16.21 -18.41
CA ALA A 315 14.41 -17.64 -18.62
C ALA A 315 12.92 -17.94 -18.92
N THR A 316 12.05 -16.96 -18.71
CA THR A 316 10.57 -17.03 -18.94
C THR A 316 10.14 -16.18 -20.10
#